data_d254cfe0345315424370eed377bb0abb
#
_entry.id   d254cfe0345315424370eed377bb0abb
#
_cell.length_a   1.000
_cell.length_b   1.000
_cell.length_c   1.000
_cell.angle_alpha   90.00
_cell.angle_beta   90.00
_cell.angle_gamma   90.00
#
_symmetry.space_group_name_H-M   'P 1'
#
loop_
_entity.id
_entity.type
_entity.pdbx_description
1 polymer ?
#
loop_
_entity_poly.entity_id
_entity_poly.type
_entity_poly.pdbx_seq_one_letter_code
_entity_poly.pdbx_strand_id
1 'polypeptide(L)'
;MKISELSRRTGVPVASIKYFRREGLLPAGRATAATLAEYGEEHVQRLRLIKALTTLGGLSIAATRDVLATVDQAENTDKTLEAISYALPVPVTAASAGDADRDAAAESAAAADVMGLIAAMDWQVPGTSPHVRGLTTALRELRRLDADYRPERLVAYAELAHSIARLDLERAAAFDDSPALAEQAVIVLALSGPMLELLRRLAQEDQVRRRAAGGHPDAE
;
A
#
# COMPACT_ATOMS: atom_id res chain seq x y z
N MET A 1 0.17 22.12 22.91
CA MET A 1 -0.69 21.36 23.87
C MET A 1 0.12 20.33 24.65
N LYS A 2 -0.38 19.85 25.81
CA LYS A 2 0.28 18.78 26.58
C LYS A 2 0.02 17.40 25.95
N ILE A 3 0.83 16.39 26.28
CA ILE A 3 0.70 15.02 25.77
C ILE A 3 -0.67 14.36 26.07
N SER A 4 -1.28 14.70 27.21
CA SER A 4 -2.64 14.23 27.55
C SER A 4 -3.70 14.80 26.64
N GLU A 5 -3.57 16.05 26.24
CA GLU A 5 -4.46 16.71 25.29
C GLU A 5 -4.26 16.14 23.88
N LEU A 6 -3.01 15.91 23.46
CA LEU A 6 -2.67 15.25 22.20
C LEU A 6 -3.29 13.86 22.13
N SER A 7 -3.20 13.07 23.22
CA SER A 7 -3.84 11.74 23.33
C SER A 7 -5.36 11.84 23.18
N ARG A 8 -6.01 12.78 23.84
CA ARG A 8 -7.46 12.99 23.77
C ARG A 8 -7.91 13.36 22.36
N ARG A 9 -7.19 14.25 21.68
CA ARG A 9 -7.52 14.72 20.32
C ARG A 9 -7.33 13.65 19.24
N THR A 10 -6.33 12.81 19.40
CA THR A 10 -5.97 11.78 18.39
C THR A 10 -6.58 10.42 18.68
N GLY A 11 -7.06 10.19 19.91
CA GLY A 11 -7.49 8.87 20.37
C GLY A 11 -6.34 7.87 20.47
N VAL A 12 -5.07 8.35 20.52
CA VAL A 12 -3.89 7.50 20.69
C VAL A 12 -3.46 7.53 22.16
N PRO A 13 -3.35 6.38 22.84
CA PRO A 13 -2.93 6.32 24.23
C PRO A 13 -1.56 6.99 24.46
N VAL A 14 -1.38 7.66 25.62
CA VAL A 14 -0.12 8.33 25.97
C VAL A 14 1.08 7.37 25.89
N ALA A 15 0.90 6.11 26.28
CA ALA A 15 1.95 5.09 26.18
C ALA A 15 2.39 4.87 24.73
N SER A 16 1.42 4.80 23.80
CA SER A 16 1.68 4.66 22.35
C SER A 16 2.34 5.91 21.79
N ILE A 17 1.95 7.11 22.22
CA ILE A 17 2.59 8.37 21.80
C ILE A 17 4.07 8.36 22.22
N LYS A 18 4.37 7.97 23.46
CA LYS A 18 5.75 7.85 23.95
C LYS A 18 6.53 6.79 23.17
N TYR A 19 5.91 5.68 22.84
CA TYR A 19 6.49 4.62 22.02
C TYR A 19 6.82 5.13 20.62
N PHE A 20 5.88 5.73 19.90
CA PHE A 20 6.09 6.28 18.56
C PHE A 20 7.20 7.35 18.52
N ARG A 21 7.30 8.16 19.57
CA ARG A 21 8.41 9.11 19.72
C ARG A 21 9.76 8.39 19.88
N ARG A 22 9.82 7.36 20.71
CA ARG A 22 11.04 6.56 20.90
C ARG A 22 11.47 5.85 19.63
N GLU A 23 10.52 5.37 18.85
CA GLU A 23 10.76 4.71 17.55
C GLU A 23 11.04 5.69 16.41
N GLY A 24 11.07 7.00 16.67
CA GLY A 24 11.36 8.02 15.64
C GLY A 24 10.21 8.30 14.67
N LEU A 25 9.00 7.78 14.91
CA LEU A 25 7.83 8.02 14.08
C LEU A 25 7.19 9.39 14.32
N LEU A 26 7.31 9.90 15.55
CA LEU A 26 6.76 11.18 15.98
C LEU A 26 7.88 12.09 16.44
N PRO A 27 8.00 13.32 15.89
CA PRO A 27 8.98 14.31 16.35
C PRO A 27 8.85 14.61 17.84
N ALA A 28 9.92 15.13 18.44
CA ALA A 28 9.88 15.61 19.80
C ALA A 28 9.04 16.89 19.88
N GLY A 29 8.19 17.00 20.89
CA GLY A 29 7.54 18.28 21.17
C GLY A 29 8.55 19.35 21.59
N ARG A 30 8.18 20.62 21.44
CA ARG A 30 9.00 21.75 21.85
C ARG A 30 9.17 21.74 23.37
N ALA A 31 10.41 21.69 23.86
CA ALA A 31 10.70 21.76 25.29
C ALA A 31 10.33 23.15 25.84
N THR A 32 9.47 23.20 26.86
CA THR A 32 9.05 24.44 27.53
C THR A 32 9.58 24.54 28.96
N ALA A 33 9.97 23.39 29.54
CA ALA A 33 10.68 23.30 30.82
C ALA A 33 11.42 21.97 30.87
N ALA A 34 12.23 21.72 31.91
CA ALA A 34 13.08 20.54 32.03
C ALA A 34 12.34 19.19 31.86
N THR A 35 11.02 19.15 32.08
CA THR A 35 10.20 17.94 31.99
C THR A 35 8.92 18.09 31.15
N LEU A 36 8.68 19.27 30.56
CA LEU A 36 7.45 19.59 29.85
C LEU A 36 7.74 19.84 28.37
N ALA A 37 7.07 19.06 27.51
CA ALA A 37 7.06 19.24 26.06
C ALA A 37 5.67 19.70 25.60
N GLU A 38 5.65 20.66 24.68
CA GLU A 38 4.46 21.11 23.96
C GLU A 38 4.42 20.51 22.57
N TYR A 39 3.22 20.08 22.19
CA TYR A 39 2.92 19.48 20.89
C TYR A 39 2.02 20.42 20.09
N GLY A 40 2.24 20.55 18.79
CA GLY A 40 1.46 21.36 17.85
C GLY A 40 0.47 20.54 17.05
N GLU A 41 -0.16 21.19 16.07
CA GLU A 41 -1.11 20.55 15.15
C GLU A 41 -0.43 19.52 14.24
N GLU A 42 0.82 19.76 13.86
CA GLU A 42 1.67 18.83 13.11
C GLU A 42 1.81 17.46 13.80
N HIS A 43 1.87 17.45 15.13
CA HIS A 43 1.89 16.19 15.90
C HIS A 43 0.54 15.47 15.87
N VAL A 44 -0.56 16.23 15.82
CA VAL A 44 -1.91 15.63 15.67
C VAL A 44 -2.05 14.95 14.31
N GLN A 45 -1.65 15.64 13.25
CA GLN A 45 -1.68 15.12 11.88
C GLN A 45 -0.78 13.87 11.76
N ARG A 46 0.47 13.96 12.21
CA ARG A 46 1.42 12.86 12.21
C ARG A 46 0.91 11.63 12.96
N LEU A 47 0.30 11.79 14.13
CA LEU A 47 -0.29 10.67 14.88
C LEU A 47 -1.49 10.04 14.18
N ARG A 48 -2.32 10.84 13.51
CA ARG A 48 -3.41 10.33 12.68
C ARG A 48 -2.89 9.49 11.53
N LEU A 49 -1.84 9.97 10.85
CA LEU A 49 -1.19 9.23 9.76
C LEU A 49 -0.56 7.93 10.26
N ILE A 50 0.23 7.94 11.35
CA ILE A 50 0.79 6.74 11.97
C ILE A 50 -0.31 5.71 12.28
N LYS A 51 -1.40 6.17 12.91
CA LYS A 51 -2.54 5.31 13.24
C LYS A 51 -3.18 4.72 11.99
N ALA A 52 -3.38 5.52 10.95
CA ALA A 52 -3.97 5.05 9.69
C ALA A 52 -3.07 4.01 9.01
N LEU A 53 -1.77 4.26 8.89
CA LEU A 53 -0.81 3.33 8.30
C LEU A 53 -0.75 1.99 9.06
N THR A 54 -0.76 2.03 10.38
CA THR A 54 -0.65 0.81 11.20
C THR A 54 -1.96 0.05 11.34
N THR A 55 -3.13 0.73 11.41
CA THR A 55 -4.43 0.08 11.64
C THR A 55 -5.18 -0.25 10.35
N LEU A 56 -5.24 0.67 9.38
CA LEU A 56 -5.92 0.47 8.10
C LEU A 56 -4.96 -0.11 7.06
N GLY A 57 -3.75 0.44 6.97
CA GLY A 57 -2.73 -0.03 6.05
C GLY A 57 -2.05 -1.32 6.48
N GLY A 58 -2.19 -1.74 7.75
CA GLY A 58 -1.57 -2.96 8.26
C GLY A 58 -0.04 -2.92 8.30
N LEU A 59 0.58 -1.73 8.21
CA LEU A 59 2.02 -1.60 8.14
C LEU A 59 2.66 -1.90 9.51
N SER A 60 3.79 -2.59 9.50
CA SER A 60 4.64 -2.71 10.67
C SER A 60 5.21 -1.35 11.09
N ILE A 61 5.69 -1.24 12.32
CA ILE A 61 6.36 0.00 12.81
C ILE A 61 7.57 0.34 11.95
N ALA A 62 8.35 -0.66 11.51
CA ALA A 62 9.50 -0.44 10.63
C ALA A 62 9.06 0.12 9.27
N ALA A 63 8.11 -0.51 8.60
CA ALA A 63 7.58 -0.03 7.32
C ALA A 63 6.93 1.36 7.45
N THR A 64 6.21 1.61 8.54
CA THR A 64 5.65 2.94 8.82
C THR A 64 6.77 3.99 8.95
N ARG A 65 7.89 3.66 9.61
CA ARG A 65 9.05 4.56 9.73
C ARG A 65 9.64 4.89 8.35
N ASP A 66 9.83 3.88 7.50
CA ASP A 66 10.42 4.05 6.16
C ASP A 66 9.53 4.96 5.29
N VAL A 67 8.22 4.73 5.28
CA VAL A 67 7.24 5.59 4.59
C VAL A 67 7.30 7.04 5.12
N LEU A 68 7.29 7.21 6.45
CA LEU A 68 7.31 8.53 7.05
C LEU A 68 8.64 9.28 6.82
N ALA A 69 9.77 8.56 6.77
CA ALA A 69 11.07 9.15 6.43
C ALA A 69 11.08 9.64 4.96
N THR A 70 10.43 8.92 4.06
CA THR A 70 10.23 9.35 2.68
C THR A 70 9.42 10.64 2.58
N VAL A 71 8.32 10.72 3.34
CA VAL A 71 7.49 11.93 3.43
C VAL A 71 8.30 13.14 3.93
N ASP A 72 9.12 12.93 4.96
CA ASP A 72 9.93 13.99 5.57
C ASP A 72 11.05 14.51 4.65
N GLN A 73 11.43 13.74 3.61
CA GLN A 73 12.45 14.08 2.61
C GLN A 73 11.86 14.56 1.28
N ALA A 74 10.55 14.71 1.20
CA ALA A 74 9.83 15.04 -0.01
C ALA A 74 10.22 16.42 -0.55
N GLU A 75 10.81 16.48 -1.75
CA GLU A 75 11.20 17.72 -2.42
C GLU A 75 10.26 18.12 -3.56
N ASN A 76 9.64 17.14 -4.23
CA ASN A 76 8.63 17.35 -5.27
C ASN A 76 7.64 16.18 -5.33
N THR A 77 6.47 16.44 -5.91
CA THR A 77 5.31 15.54 -5.91
C THR A 77 5.59 14.18 -6.55
N ASP A 78 6.11 14.15 -7.78
CA ASP A 78 6.25 12.89 -8.54
C ASP A 78 7.29 11.95 -7.92
N LYS A 79 8.46 12.49 -7.53
CA LYS A 79 9.49 11.71 -6.83
C LYS A 79 9.01 11.21 -5.48
N THR A 80 8.19 12.00 -4.81
CA THR A 80 7.59 11.63 -3.53
C THR A 80 6.60 10.49 -3.69
N LEU A 81 5.74 10.54 -4.68
CA LEU A 81 4.77 9.46 -4.99
C LEU A 81 5.48 8.15 -5.33
N GLU A 82 6.52 8.20 -6.17
CA GLU A 82 7.34 7.05 -6.52
C GLU A 82 8.02 6.46 -5.28
N ALA A 83 8.69 7.31 -4.49
CA ALA A 83 9.42 6.89 -3.30
C ALA A 83 8.50 6.30 -2.21
N ILE A 84 7.32 6.88 -2.00
CA ILE A 84 6.29 6.34 -1.11
C ILE A 84 5.82 4.97 -1.62
N SER A 85 5.53 4.83 -2.90
CA SER A 85 5.12 3.56 -3.51
C SER A 85 6.17 2.47 -3.28
N TYR A 86 7.46 2.79 -3.39
CA TYR A 86 8.56 1.85 -3.16
C TYR A 86 8.81 1.54 -1.68
N ALA A 87 8.49 2.45 -0.77
CA ALA A 87 8.59 2.24 0.67
C ALA A 87 7.45 1.37 1.23
N LEU A 88 6.32 1.28 0.51
CA LEU A 88 5.21 0.42 0.90
C LEU A 88 5.59 -1.07 0.77
N PRO A 89 5.27 -1.90 1.78
CA PRO A 89 5.54 -3.33 1.71
C PRO A 89 4.81 -3.98 0.54
N VAL A 90 5.53 -4.77 -0.23
CA VAL A 90 4.90 -5.64 -1.22
C VAL A 90 4.17 -6.77 -0.48
N PRO A 91 2.87 -7.01 -0.70
CA PRO A 91 2.05 -7.93 0.10
C PRO A 91 2.31 -9.42 -0.21
N VAL A 92 3.51 -9.74 -0.72
CA VAL A 92 3.90 -11.10 -1.07
C VAL A 92 5.23 -11.42 -0.41
N THR A 93 5.22 -12.40 0.50
CA THR A 93 6.43 -12.98 1.07
C THR A 93 6.80 -14.23 0.28
N ALA A 94 8.10 -14.45 0.04
CA ALA A 94 8.58 -15.67 -0.60
C ALA A 94 8.15 -16.90 0.23
N ALA A 95 7.53 -17.87 -0.44
CA ALA A 95 7.25 -19.15 0.18
C ALA A 95 8.55 -19.93 0.44
N SER A 96 8.46 -20.93 1.34
CA SER A 96 9.56 -21.78 1.73
C SER A 96 10.22 -22.48 0.53
N ALA A 97 11.53 -22.68 0.62
CA ALA A 97 12.37 -23.31 -0.38
C ALA A 97 11.85 -24.70 -0.79
N GLY A 98 11.60 -24.88 -2.07
CA GLY A 98 11.36 -26.16 -2.72
C GLY A 98 12.63 -26.68 -3.41
N ASP A 99 12.45 -27.53 -4.43
CA ASP A 99 13.52 -28.00 -5.31
C ASP A 99 14.13 -26.82 -6.09
N ALA A 100 15.39 -26.48 -5.81
CA ALA A 100 16.03 -25.24 -6.26
C ALA A 100 16.03 -25.05 -7.80
N ASP A 101 16.23 -26.12 -8.57
CA ASP A 101 16.27 -26.04 -10.04
C ASP A 101 14.87 -25.82 -10.64
N ARG A 102 13.87 -26.48 -10.07
CA ARG A 102 12.46 -26.35 -10.46
C ARG A 102 11.92 -24.97 -10.11
N ASP A 103 12.35 -24.45 -8.96
CA ASP A 103 12.01 -23.10 -8.50
C ASP A 103 12.61 -22.02 -9.36
N ALA A 104 13.85 -22.17 -9.80
CA ALA A 104 14.54 -21.24 -10.71
C ALA A 104 13.87 -21.16 -12.09
N ALA A 105 13.47 -22.29 -12.66
CA ALA A 105 12.75 -22.33 -13.94
C ALA A 105 11.36 -21.68 -13.83
N ALA A 106 10.62 -21.97 -12.76
CA ALA A 106 9.31 -21.39 -12.49
C ALA A 106 9.39 -19.86 -12.24
N GLU A 107 10.43 -19.39 -11.54
CA GLU A 107 10.71 -17.98 -11.33
C GLU A 107 11.00 -17.28 -12.65
N SER A 108 11.87 -17.87 -13.49
CA SER A 108 12.24 -17.32 -14.79
C SER A 108 11.02 -17.20 -15.72
N ALA A 109 10.17 -18.21 -15.77
CA ALA A 109 8.93 -18.19 -16.56
C ALA A 109 7.95 -17.12 -16.05
N ALA A 110 7.76 -16.99 -14.74
CA ALA A 110 6.92 -15.96 -14.16
C ALA A 110 7.47 -14.54 -14.42
N ALA A 111 8.80 -14.37 -14.33
CA ALA A 111 9.45 -13.10 -14.65
C ALA A 111 9.26 -12.71 -16.13
N ALA A 112 9.40 -13.66 -17.05
CA ALA A 112 9.18 -13.41 -18.47
C ALA A 112 7.74 -12.95 -18.75
N ASP A 113 6.74 -13.57 -18.11
CA ASP A 113 5.33 -13.17 -18.28
C ASP A 113 5.03 -11.79 -17.68
N VAL A 114 5.62 -11.46 -16.54
CA VAL A 114 5.47 -10.11 -15.94
C VAL A 114 6.11 -9.05 -16.84
N MET A 115 7.29 -9.32 -17.41
CA MET A 115 7.93 -8.39 -18.36
C MET A 115 7.14 -8.28 -19.67
N GLY A 116 6.57 -9.39 -20.15
CA GLY A 116 5.65 -9.39 -21.29
C GLY A 116 4.39 -8.55 -21.03
N LEU A 117 3.83 -8.63 -19.83
CA LEU A 117 2.69 -7.80 -19.42
C LEU A 117 3.06 -6.32 -19.40
N ILE A 118 4.19 -5.95 -18.81
CA ILE A 118 4.69 -4.56 -18.76
C ILE A 118 4.83 -4.00 -20.19
N ALA A 119 5.40 -4.78 -21.09
CA ALA A 119 5.55 -4.40 -22.50
C ALA A 119 4.18 -4.27 -23.21
N ALA A 120 3.25 -5.20 -22.99
CA ALA A 120 1.90 -5.16 -23.58
C ALA A 120 1.09 -3.94 -23.12
N MET A 121 1.31 -3.48 -21.89
CA MET A 121 0.65 -2.31 -21.30
C MET A 121 1.39 -1.00 -21.60
N ASP A 122 2.53 -1.03 -22.27
CA ASP A 122 3.43 0.12 -22.48
C ASP A 122 3.82 0.84 -21.16
N TRP A 123 3.98 0.09 -20.08
CA TRP A 123 4.34 0.65 -18.79
C TRP A 123 5.83 0.93 -18.68
N GLN A 124 6.19 2.14 -18.27
CA GLN A 124 7.58 2.58 -18.07
C GLN A 124 8.09 2.18 -16.66
N VAL A 125 8.11 0.87 -16.38
CA VAL A 125 8.52 0.33 -15.08
C VAL A 125 9.81 -0.46 -15.24
N PRO A 126 10.88 -0.14 -14.46
CA PRO A 126 12.13 -0.87 -14.55
C PRO A 126 11.99 -2.30 -14.01
N GLY A 127 12.64 -3.28 -14.64
CA GLY A 127 12.60 -4.68 -14.20
C GLY A 127 13.15 -4.91 -12.78
N THR A 128 13.91 -3.95 -12.25
CA THR A 128 14.42 -3.95 -10.87
C THR A 128 13.41 -3.50 -9.84
N SER A 129 12.23 -3.04 -10.25
CA SER A 129 11.15 -2.58 -9.34
C SER A 129 10.79 -3.66 -8.31
N PRO A 130 10.58 -3.29 -7.03
CA PRO A 130 10.08 -4.21 -6.03
C PRO A 130 8.69 -4.77 -6.38
N HIS A 131 7.87 -4.01 -7.12
CA HIS A 131 6.55 -4.43 -7.55
C HIS A 131 6.63 -5.51 -8.64
N VAL A 132 7.59 -5.41 -9.55
CA VAL A 132 7.89 -6.46 -10.56
C VAL A 132 8.27 -7.76 -9.85
N ARG A 133 9.19 -7.70 -8.91
CA ARG A 133 9.58 -8.87 -8.11
C ARG A 133 8.40 -9.47 -7.32
N GLY A 134 7.59 -8.61 -6.70
CA GLY A 134 6.40 -9.04 -5.97
C GLY A 134 5.40 -9.76 -6.84
N LEU A 135 5.07 -9.20 -8.01
CA LEU A 135 4.15 -9.82 -8.96
C LEU A 135 4.70 -11.15 -9.52
N THR A 136 6.00 -11.20 -9.82
CA THR A 136 6.70 -12.44 -10.24
C THR A 136 6.54 -13.54 -9.18
N THR A 137 6.82 -13.21 -7.91
CA THR A 137 6.67 -14.15 -6.79
C THR A 137 5.20 -14.60 -6.65
N ALA A 138 4.26 -13.68 -6.69
CA ALA A 138 2.83 -14.01 -6.60
C ALA A 138 2.38 -14.95 -7.74
N LEU A 139 2.79 -14.66 -8.97
CA LEU A 139 2.43 -15.48 -10.14
C LEU A 139 3.03 -16.88 -10.06
N ARG A 140 4.28 -17.00 -9.62
CA ARG A 140 4.91 -18.30 -9.37
C ARG A 140 4.14 -19.10 -8.33
N GLU A 141 3.78 -18.51 -7.19
CA GLU A 141 3.03 -19.22 -6.15
C GLU A 141 1.62 -19.59 -6.59
N LEU A 142 0.92 -18.75 -7.33
CA LEU A 142 -0.40 -19.08 -7.88
C LEU A 142 -0.32 -20.25 -8.86
N ARG A 143 0.72 -20.36 -9.67
CA ARG A 143 0.94 -21.48 -10.58
C ARG A 143 1.21 -22.79 -9.83
N ARG A 144 1.88 -22.76 -8.70
CA ARG A 144 2.07 -23.94 -7.84
C ARG A 144 0.76 -24.49 -7.27
N LEU A 145 -0.26 -23.64 -7.19
CA LEU A 145 -1.61 -24.00 -6.74
C LEU A 145 -2.54 -24.37 -7.92
N ASP A 146 -1.99 -24.58 -9.13
CA ASP A 146 -2.73 -24.82 -10.36
C ASP A 146 -3.76 -23.72 -10.69
N ALA A 147 -3.56 -22.52 -10.14
CA ALA A 147 -4.40 -21.37 -10.45
C ALA A 147 -4.07 -20.85 -11.87
N ASP A 148 -5.07 -20.86 -12.75
CA ASP A 148 -4.91 -20.50 -14.17
C ASP A 148 -4.83 -18.97 -14.33
N TYR A 149 -3.66 -18.41 -14.06
CA TYR A 149 -3.30 -17.02 -14.36
C TYR A 149 -2.38 -16.97 -15.59
N ARG A 150 -2.99 -17.17 -16.77
CA ARG A 150 -2.27 -16.98 -18.04
C ARG A 150 -2.07 -15.49 -18.35
N PRO A 151 -1.08 -15.14 -19.18
CA PRO A 151 -0.80 -13.76 -19.56
C PRO A 151 -2.03 -12.98 -20.05
N GLU A 152 -2.90 -13.61 -20.85
CA GLU A 152 -4.11 -12.99 -21.40
C GLU A 152 -5.11 -12.57 -20.32
N ARG A 153 -5.19 -13.34 -19.22
CA ARG A 153 -6.04 -12.99 -18.06
C ARG A 153 -5.41 -11.87 -17.25
N LEU A 154 -4.07 -11.80 -17.17
CA LEU A 154 -3.37 -10.74 -16.47
C LEU A 154 -3.58 -9.38 -17.15
N VAL A 155 -3.66 -9.31 -18.48
CA VAL A 155 -3.93 -8.05 -19.21
C VAL A 155 -5.23 -7.42 -18.76
N ALA A 156 -6.32 -8.17 -18.63
CA ALA A 156 -7.60 -7.64 -18.18
C ALA A 156 -7.51 -7.03 -16.75
N TYR A 157 -6.77 -7.68 -15.84
CA TYR A 157 -6.51 -7.13 -14.51
C TYR A 157 -5.61 -5.90 -14.56
N ALA A 158 -4.61 -5.88 -15.46
CA ALA A 158 -3.68 -4.76 -15.61
C ALA A 158 -4.40 -3.50 -16.14
N GLU A 159 -5.34 -3.64 -17.09
CA GLU A 159 -6.16 -2.54 -17.57
C GLU A 159 -7.00 -1.89 -16.46
N LEU A 160 -7.62 -2.72 -15.61
CA LEU A 160 -8.35 -2.23 -14.44
C LEU A 160 -7.41 -1.56 -13.44
N ALA A 161 -6.24 -2.16 -13.16
CA ALA A 161 -5.24 -1.59 -12.27
C ALA A 161 -4.70 -0.26 -12.81
N HIS A 162 -4.47 -0.14 -14.12
CA HIS A 162 -4.09 1.12 -14.76
C HIS A 162 -5.15 2.21 -14.56
N SER A 163 -6.42 1.85 -14.71
CA SER A 163 -7.52 2.78 -14.49
C SER A 163 -7.62 3.25 -13.04
N ILE A 164 -7.41 2.34 -12.09
CA ILE A 164 -7.36 2.67 -10.66
C ILE A 164 -6.18 3.59 -10.36
N ALA A 165 -4.97 3.26 -10.84
CA ALA A 165 -3.77 4.07 -10.63
C ALA A 165 -3.94 5.50 -11.16
N ARG A 166 -4.60 5.67 -12.32
CA ARG A 166 -4.92 7.00 -12.86
C ARG A 166 -5.83 7.79 -11.90
N LEU A 167 -6.89 7.16 -11.37
CA LEU A 167 -7.78 7.82 -10.40
C LEU A 167 -7.05 8.20 -9.10
N ASP A 168 -6.16 7.35 -8.61
CA ASP A 168 -5.37 7.60 -7.40
C ASP A 168 -4.42 8.80 -7.63
N LEU A 169 -3.75 8.86 -8.77
CA LEU A 169 -2.84 9.96 -9.12
C LEU A 169 -3.59 11.28 -9.39
N GLU A 170 -4.74 11.24 -10.04
CA GLU A 170 -5.60 12.43 -10.21
C GLU A 170 -6.03 13.01 -8.85
N ARG A 171 -6.34 12.16 -7.88
CA ARG A 171 -6.65 12.60 -6.51
C ARG A 171 -5.43 13.17 -5.80
N ALA A 172 -4.26 12.56 -5.95
CA ALA A 172 -3.04 13.07 -5.36
C ALA A 172 -2.63 14.42 -5.97
N ALA A 173 -2.78 14.61 -7.28
CA ALA A 173 -2.46 15.85 -7.97
C ALA A 173 -3.41 17.02 -7.63
N ALA A 174 -4.58 16.75 -7.08
CA ALA A 174 -5.52 17.80 -6.64
C ALA A 174 -5.07 18.55 -5.38
N PHE A 175 -4.00 18.11 -4.74
CA PHE A 175 -3.40 18.78 -3.57
C PHE A 175 -2.24 19.66 -4.04
N ASP A 176 -2.22 20.92 -3.59
CA ASP A 176 -1.19 21.91 -3.91
C ASP A 176 0.18 21.51 -3.33
N ASP A 177 1.30 21.97 -3.91
CA ASP A 177 2.71 21.64 -3.56
C ASP A 177 3.11 21.98 -2.09
N SER A 178 2.30 21.58 -1.13
CA SER A 178 2.56 21.80 0.29
C SER A 178 3.08 20.52 0.98
N PRO A 179 3.75 20.63 2.14
CA PRO A 179 4.10 19.45 2.95
C PRO A 179 2.91 18.55 3.31
N ALA A 180 1.69 19.10 3.30
CA ALA A 180 0.45 18.34 3.44
C ALA A 180 0.20 17.36 2.27
N LEU A 181 0.76 17.65 1.09
CA LEU A 181 0.63 16.80 -0.10
C LEU A 181 1.28 15.43 0.10
N ALA A 182 2.47 15.38 0.69
CA ALA A 182 3.16 14.12 0.93
C ALA A 182 2.37 13.23 1.91
N GLU A 183 1.75 13.81 2.94
CA GLU A 183 0.87 13.07 3.85
C GLU A 183 -0.39 12.56 3.15
N GLN A 184 -1.00 13.38 2.28
CA GLN A 184 -2.16 12.98 1.49
C GLN A 184 -1.82 11.91 0.46
N ALA A 185 -0.65 12.00 -0.18
CA ALA A 185 -0.15 10.98 -1.09
C ALA A 185 -0.01 9.62 -0.38
N VAL A 186 0.54 9.60 0.83
CA VAL A 186 0.60 8.38 1.66
C VAL A 186 -0.80 7.83 1.93
N ILE A 187 -1.76 8.69 2.27
CA ILE A 187 -3.14 8.27 2.54
C ILE A 187 -3.72 7.61 1.28
N VAL A 188 -3.58 8.23 0.11
CA VAL A 188 -4.09 7.68 -1.15
C VAL A 188 -3.39 6.35 -1.49
N LEU A 189 -2.06 6.32 -1.50
CA LEU A 189 -1.31 5.15 -1.97
C LEU A 189 -1.33 3.98 -0.97
N ALA A 190 -1.24 4.26 0.33
CA ALA A 190 -1.17 3.22 1.35
C ALA A 190 -2.53 2.73 1.84
N LEU A 191 -3.55 3.59 1.83
CA LEU A 191 -4.85 3.28 2.41
C LEU A 191 -5.94 2.97 1.37
N SER A 192 -5.71 3.27 0.07
CA SER A 192 -6.61 2.85 -1.00
C SER A 192 -6.64 1.32 -1.17
N GLY A 193 -5.53 0.63 -0.96
CA GLY A 193 -5.43 -0.82 -1.12
C GLY A 193 -6.48 -1.61 -0.33
N PRO A 194 -6.59 -1.48 0.99
CA PRO A 194 -7.64 -2.14 1.78
C PRO A 194 -9.06 -1.78 1.32
N MET A 195 -9.32 -0.54 0.92
CA MET A 195 -10.61 -0.12 0.39
C MET A 195 -10.91 -0.81 -0.95
N LEU A 196 -9.97 -0.83 -1.87
CA LEU A 196 -10.10 -1.49 -3.17
C LEU A 196 -10.34 -3.00 -3.03
N GLU A 197 -9.67 -3.65 -2.08
CA GLU A 197 -9.91 -5.05 -1.78
C GLU A 197 -11.34 -5.30 -1.29
N LEU A 198 -11.87 -4.44 -0.43
CA LEU A 198 -13.27 -4.53 0.02
C LEU A 198 -14.26 -4.26 -1.11
N LEU A 199 -14.01 -3.27 -1.97
CA LEU A 199 -14.82 -3.02 -3.16
C LEU A 199 -14.82 -4.22 -4.11
N ARG A 200 -13.66 -4.84 -4.33
CA ARG A 200 -13.55 -6.06 -5.13
C ARG A 200 -14.40 -7.20 -4.54
N ARG A 201 -14.36 -7.40 -3.22
CA ARG A 201 -15.16 -8.43 -2.53
C ARG A 201 -16.65 -8.16 -2.63
N LEU A 202 -17.08 -6.91 -2.48
CA LEU A 202 -18.49 -6.52 -2.67
C LEU A 202 -18.97 -6.80 -4.09
N ALA A 203 -18.16 -6.47 -5.09
CA ALA A 203 -18.47 -6.77 -6.49
C ALA A 203 -18.55 -8.30 -6.75
N GLN A 204 -17.66 -9.09 -6.14
CA GLN A 204 -17.72 -10.55 -6.21
C GLN A 204 -19.00 -11.09 -5.58
N GLU A 205 -19.39 -10.59 -4.41
CA GLU A 205 -20.62 -10.98 -3.73
C GLU A 205 -21.85 -10.67 -4.59
N ASP A 206 -21.94 -9.47 -5.19
CA ASP A 206 -23.02 -9.12 -6.12
C ASP A 206 -23.09 -10.09 -7.30
N GLN A 207 -21.95 -10.36 -7.96
CA GLN A 207 -21.90 -11.29 -9.09
C GLN A 207 -22.35 -12.71 -8.72
N VAL A 208 -21.94 -13.22 -7.56
CA VAL A 208 -22.38 -14.54 -7.07
C VAL A 208 -23.89 -14.55 -6.83
N ARG A 209 -24.42 -13.52 -6.19
CA ARG A 209 -25.88 -13.40 -5.91
C ARG A 209 -26.69 -13.31 -7.20
N ARG A 210 -26.24 -12.52 -8.19
CA ARG A 210 -26.91 -12.44 -9.51
C ARG A 210 -26.92 -13.77 -10.25
N ARG A 211 -25.80 -14.52 -10.23
CA ARG A 211 -25.74 -15.87 -10.82
C ARG A 211 -26.69 -16.83 -10.12
N ALA A 212 -26.76 -16.80 -8.79
CA ALA A 212 -27.68 -17.63 -8.02
C ALA A 212 -29.16 -17.27 -8.29
N ALA A 213 -29.47 -16.00 -8.46
CA ALA A 213 -30.82 -15.53 -8.76
C ALA A 213 -31.23 -15.77 -10.23
N GLY A 214 -30.28 -15.75 -11.19
CA GLY A 214 -30.51 -16.03 -12.62
C GLY A 214 -30.37 -17.49 -13.00
N GLY A 215 -29.95 -18.35 -12.07
CA GLY A 215 -29.68 -19.79 -12.29
C GLY A 215 -30.89 -20.69 -12.00
N HIS A 216 -32.13 -20.23 -12.21
CA HIS A 216 -33.30 -21.10 -12.23
C HIS A 216 -34.12 -20.89 -13.52
N PRO A 217 -33.64 -21.40 -14.70
CA PRO A 217 -34.57 -21.76 -15.75
C PRO A 217 -34.78 -23.26 -15.65
N ASP A 218 -36.03 -23.64 -15.40
CA ASP A 218 -36.66 -24.87 -15.77
C ASP A 218 -36.15 -26.18 -15.14
N ALA A 219 -36.72 -26.49 -13.97
CA ALA A 219 -37.05 -27.86 -13.61
C ALA A 219 -38.52 -28.07 -14.00
N GLU A 220 -38.75 -28.52 -15.25
CA GLU A 220 -39.88 -29.32 -15.64
C GLU A 220 -39.39 -30.60 -16.28
#